data_ef78689a48d03cc752b5005e23adcbc3
#
_entry.id   ef78689a48d03cc752b5005e23adcbc3
#
_cell.length_a   1.000
_cell.length_b   1.000
_cell.length_c   1.000
_cell.angle_alpha   90.00
_cell.angle_beta   90.00
_cell.angle_gamma   90.00
#
_symmetry.space_group_name_H-M   'P 1'
#
loop_
_entity.id
_entity.type
_entity.pdbx_description
1 polymer ?
#
loop_
_entity_poly.entity_id
_entity_poly.type
_entity_poly.pdbx_seq_one_letter_code
_entity_poly.pdbx_strand_id
1 'polypeptide(L)'
;MSAYGTTITAPGSRPVDLFPPTVWDLPDSGAAPFRRLVLHHLRLDDARVFPGLIEYTYRVFAAEVEAGQTYPQEAPHTRAAFEAYFWAADVLVAIGMMDSAGYESDTAVEAARAGRSWDDALVGFYYVKPNYPGRSSHVRASHVCVGRGLVI
;
A
#
# COMPACT_ATOMS: atom_id res chain seq x y z
N MET A 1 19.22 15.92 10.48
CA MET A 1 19.22 15.69 9.02
C MET A 1 18.65 14.30 8.80
N SER A 2 17.52 14.18 8.11
CA SER A 2 16.95 12.86 7.78
C SER A 2 17.93 12.11 6.87
N ALA A 3 18.35 10.92 7.24
CA ALA A 3 19.18 10.05 6.41
C ALA A 3 18.46 9.59 5.12
N TYR A 4 17.17 9.82 5.07
CA TYR A 4 16.30 9.51 3.93
C TYR A 4 15.96 10.80 3.20
N GLY A 5 16.83 11.16 2.26
CA GLY A 5 16.74 12.39 1.49
C GLY A 5 15.41 12.59 0.80
N THR A 6 15.16 13.85 0.46
CA THR A 6 14.04 14.30 -0.38
C THR A 6 13.92 13.40 -1.61
N THR A 7 12.70 12.98 -1.93
CA THR A 7 12.42 12.19 -3.12
C THR A 7 12.88 12.97 -4.36
N ILE A 8 13.98 12.56 -4.96
CA ILE A 8 14.43 13.13 -6.23
C ILE A 8 13.67 12.37 -7.31
N THR A 9 12.63 12.99 -7.83
CA THR A 9 12.01 12.53 -9.08
C THR A 9 13.04 12.69 -10.18
N ALA A 10 13.49 11.61 -10.78
CA ALA A 10 14.43 11.67 -11.89
C ALA A 10 13.81 12.47 -13.03
N PRO A 11 14.51 13.49 -13.59
CA PRO A 11 14.00 14.22 -14.75
C PRO A 11 13.84 13.25 -15.92
N GLY A 12 12.63 13.13 -16.46
CA GLY A 12 12.35 12.32 -17.66
C GLY A 12 11.70 10.96 -17.43
N SER A 13 11.28 10.62 -16.21
CA SER A 13 10.42 9.45 -16.00
C SER A 13 9.08 9.71 -16.69
N ARG A 14 8.80 8.96 -17.76
CA ARG A 14 7.45 8.89 -18.32
C ARG A 14 6.49 8.47 -17.21
N PRO A 15 5.26 9.02 -17.17
CA PRO A 15 4.23 8.45 -16.34
C PRO A 15 4.11 6.96 -16.71
N VAL A 16 4.53 6.09 -15.83
CA VAL A 16 4.26 4.66 -15.99
C VAL A 16 2.76 4.51 -15.79
N ASP A 17 2.07 3.93 -16.76
CA ASP A 17 0.65 3.62 -16.59
C ASP A 17 0.48 2.73 -15.36
N LEU A 18 -0.65 2.89 -14.65
CA LEU A 18 -0.96 2.01 -13.54
C LEU A 18 -1.04 0.57 -14.03
N PHE A 19 -0.46 -0.35 -13.28
CA PHE A 19 -0.63 -1.77 -13.58
C PHE A 19 -2.10 -2.16 -13.42
N PRO A 20 -2.64 -3.01 -14.29
CA PRO A 20 -3.99 -3.54 -14.11
C PRO A 20 -4.07 -4.31 -12.78
N PRO A 21 -5.24 -4.34 -12.15
CA PRO A 21 -5.44 -5.14 -10.94
C PRO A 21 -5.09 -6.61 -11.18
N THR A 22 -4.56 -7.27 -10.18
CA THR A 22 -4.25 -8.71 -10.22
C THR A 22 -4.95 -9.43 -9.09
N VAL A 23 -5.47 -10.63 -9.39
CA VAL A 23 -6.17 -11.48 -8.44
C VAL A 23 -5.25 -12.64 -8.02
N TRP A 24 -5.17 -12.88 -6.72
CA TRP A 24 -4.34 -13.91 -6.12
C TRP A 24 -5.20 -14.81 -5.23
N ASP A 25 -5.16 -16.12 -5.46
CA ASP A 25 -5.77 -17.09 -4.56
C ASP A 25 -4.89 -17.26 -3.32
N LEU A 26 -5.51 -17.24 -2.15
CA LEU A 26 -4.83 -17.48 -0.89
C LEU A 26 -4.91 -18.97 -0.52
N PRO A 27 -3.84 -19.54 0.04
CA PRO A 27 -3.90 -20.88 0.60
C PRO A 27 -4.94 -20.93 1.72
N ASP A 28 -5.62 -22.07 1.84
CA ASP A 28 -6.59 -22.29 2.91
C ASP A 28 -5.85 -22.54 4.24
N SER A 29 -5.46 -21.46 4.89
CA SER A 29 -4.76 -21.54 6.18
C SER A 29 -5.70 -21.62 7.38
N GLY A 30 -7.00 -21.45 7.15
CA GLY A 30 -8.00 -21.34 8.23
C GLY A 30 -7.87 -20.08 9.11
N ALA A 31 -6.81 -19.30 8.95
CA ALA A 31 -6.51 -18.16 9.80
C ALA A 31 -7.09 -16.83 9.25
N ALA A 32 -7.29 -16.71 7.94
CA ALA A 32 -7.83 -15.51 7.33
C ALA A 32 -9.24 -15.75 6.76
N PRO A 33 -10.16 -14.79 6.91
CA PRO A 33 -11.50 -14.92 6.35
C PRO A 33 -11.51 -14.79 4.82
N PHE A 34 -10.40 -14.37 4.22
CA PHE A 34 -10.27 -14.12 2.81
C PHE A 34 -9.79 -15.35 2.06
N ARG A 35 -10.34 -15.59 0.87
CA ARG A 35 -9.92 -16.65 -0.06
C ARG A 35 -9.09 -16.11 -1.22
N ARG A 36 -9.20 -14.82 -1.48
CA ARG A 36 -8.50 -14.13 -2.56
C ARG A 36 -8.08 -12.75 -2.14
N LEU A 37 -7.05 -12.24 -2.81
CA LEU A 37 -6.65 -10.84 -2.77
C LEU A 37 -6.77 -10.24 -4.16
N VAL A 38 -7.24 -8.99 -4.22
CA VAL A 38 -7.07 -8.15 -5.41
C VAL A 38 -6.03 -7.09 -5.09
N LEU A 39 -4.95 -7.06 -5.85
CA LEU A 39 -3.94 -6.03 -5.77
C LEU A 39 -4.27 -4.91 -6.74
N HIS A 40 -4.33 -3.69 -6.22
CA HIS A 40 -4.52 -2.47 -7.00
C HIS A 40 -3.27 -1.61 -6.92
N HIS A 41 -2.77 -1.17 -8.07
CA HIS A 41 -1.73 -0.16 -8.17
C HIS A 41 -2.38 1.22 -8.13
N LEU A 42 -2.02 2.04 -7.15
CA LEU A 42 -2.58 3.37 -6.93
C LEU A 42 -1.46 4.40 -6.76
N ARG A 43 -1.74 5.62 -7.16
CA ARG A 43 -0.98 6.81 -6.80
C ARG A 43 -1.78 7.64 -5.80
N LEU A 44 -1.17 8.66 -5.24
CA LEU A 44 -1.82 9.53 -4.26
C LEU A 44 -3.16 10.09 -4.75
N ASP A 45 -3.20 10.57 -6.00
CA ASP A 45 -4.42 11.16 -6.55
C ASP A 45 -5.51 10.12 -6.78
N ASP A 46 -5.15 8.89 -7.16
CA ASP A 46 -6.09 7.77 -7.27
C ASP A 46 -6.63 7.39 -5.89
N ALA A 47 -5.76 7.34 -4.88
CA ALA A 47 -6.15 6.99 -3.52
C ALA A 47 -7.09 8.04 -2.87
N ARG A 48 -6.96 9.30 -3.25
CA ARG A 48 -7.80 10.41 -2.75
C ARG A 48 -9.27 10.30 -3.15
N VAL A 49 -9.57 9.58 -4.24
CA VAL A 49 -10.98 9.36 -4.64
C VAL A 49 -11.69 8.33 -3.76
N PHE A 50 -10.94 7.57 -2.94
CA PHE A 50 -11.50 6.58 -2.04
C PHE A 50 -11.57 7.13 -0.61
N PRO A 51 -12.76 7.53 -0.12
CA PRO A 51 -12.90 8.13 1.21
C PRO A 51 -12.33 7.23 2.31
N GLY A 52 -11.46 7.80 3.14
CA GLY A 52 -10.87 7.13 4.30
C GLY A 52 -9.68 6.21 4.00
N LEU A 53 -9.33 5.93 2.74
CA LEU A 53 -8.19 5.05 2.41
C LEU A 53 -6.87 5.62 2.92
N ILE A 54 -6.58 6.88 2.63
CA ILE A 54 -5.33 7.52 3.07
C ILE A 54 -5.29 7.64 4.60
N GLU A 55 -6.42 7.96 5.22
CA GLU A 55 -6.50 8.03 6.69
C GLU A 55 -6.25 6.67 7.34
N TYR A 56 -6.81 5.62 6.79
CA TYR A 56 -6.60 4.26 7.27
C TYR A 56 -5.13 3.84 7.14
N THR A 57 -4.55 4.00 5.95
CA THR A 57 -3.15 3.63 5.69
C THR A 57 -2.17 4.46 6.54
N TYR A 58 -2.47 5.74 6.77
CA TYR A 58 -1.71 6.58 7.70
C TYR A 58 -1.76 6.04 9.13
N ARG A 59 -2.94 5.70 9.63
CA ARG A 59 -3.10 5.17 11.00
C ARG A 59 -2.32 3.87 11.20
N VAL A 60 -2.39 2.95 10.24
CA VAL A 60 -1.61 1.69 10.29
C VAL A 60 -0.12 1.97 10.27
N PHE A 61 0.34 2.83 9.35
CA PHE A 61 1.75 3.20 9.24
C PHE A 61 2.26 3.88 10.52
N ALA A 62 1.49 4.82 11.08
CA ALA A 62 1.87 5.52 12.31
C ALA A 62 2.03 4.55 13.49
N ALA A 63 1.14 3.56 13.60
CA ALA A 63 1.24 2.54 14.64
C ALA A 63 2.51 1.67 14.48
N GLU A 64 2.88 1.31 13.25
CA GLU A 64 4.11 0.57 12.97
C GLU A 64 5.38 1.38 13.29
N VAL A 65 5.37 2.68 12.98
CA VAL A 65 6.47 3.59 13.34
C VAL A 65 6.59 3.73 14.85
N GLU A 66 5.46 3.87 15.55
CA GLU A 66 5.43 3.98 17.02
C GLU A 66 5.91 2.70 17.69
N ALA A 67 5.59 1.53 17.13
CA ALA A 67 6.09 0.25 17.62
C ALA A 67 7.61 0.10 17.49
N GLY A 68 8.26 0.85 16.60
CA GLY A 68 9.73 0.97 16.49
C GLY A 68 10.45 -0.28 15.98
N GLN A 69 9.73 -1.27 15.47
CA GLN A 69 10.33 -2.55 15.06
C GLN A 69 10.64 -2.64 13.55
N THR A 70 9.89 -1.90 12.75
CA THR A 70 9.90 -2.06 11.28
C THR A 70 10.49 -0.85 10.57
N TYR A 71 10.25 0.34 11.08
CA TYR A 71 10.64 1.58 10.44
C TYR A 71 11.69 2.35 11.25
N PRO A 72 12.74 2.88 10.58
CA PRO A 72 13.77 3.67 11.24
C PRO A 72 13.36 5.13 11.53
N GLN A 73 12.15 5.53 11.13
CA GLN A 73 11.64 6.87 11.40
C GLN A 73 11.27 7.02 12.86
N GLU A 74 11.55 8.19 13.41
CA GLU A 74 11.14 8.56 14.75
C GLU A 74 9.74 9.21 14.72
N ALA A 75 8.88 8.85 15.68
CA ALA A 75 7.60 9.51 15.87
C ALA A 75 7.77 10.94 16.43
N PRO A 76 6.83 11.87 16.21
CA PRO A 76 5.55 11.69 15.55
C PRO A 76 5.60 11.96 14.04
N HIS A 77 4.90 11.14 13.28
CA HIS A 77 4.69 11.34 11.85
C HIS A 77 3.37 12.08 11.62
N THR A 78 3.41 13.19 10.90
CA THR A 78 2.18 13.87 10.46
C THR A 78 1.61 13.16 9.23
N ARG A 79 0.30 13.30 9.01
CA ARG A 79 -0.34 12.79 7.79
C ARG A 79 0.30 13.34 6.51
N ALA A 80 0.65 14.64 6.49
CA ALA A 80 1.33 15.25 5.35
C ALA A 80 2.71 14.63 5.10
N ALA A 81 3.46 14.34 6.16
CA ALA A 81 4.75 13.65 6.05
C ALA A 81 4.57 12.20 5.54
N PHE A 82 3.53 11.50 5.98
CA PHE A 82 3.19 10.19 5.48
C PHE A 82 2.82 10.22 3.98
N GLU A 83 1.96 11.13 3.55
CA GLU A 83 1.61 11.27 2.13
C GLU A 83 2.86 11.54 1.29
N ALA A 84 3.72 12.47 1.72
CA ALA A 84 4.94 12.81 1.03
C ALA A 84 6.00 11.68 1.03
N TYR A 85 5.96 10.80 2.00
CA TYR A 85 6.89 9.68 2.12
C TYR A 85 6.37 8.42 1.45
N PHE A 86 5.19 7.96 1.84
CA PHE A 86 4.65 6.67 1.46
C PHE A 86 3.98 6.71 0.07
N TRP A 87 3.19 7.76 -0.18
CA TRP A 87 2.47 7.96 -1.43
C TRP A 87 3.25 8.76 -2.49
N ALA A 88 4.53 9.02 -2.24
CA ALA A 88 5.40 9.72 -3.20
C ALA A 88 5.73 8.90 -4.46
N ALA A 89 5.45 7.61 -4.43
CA ALA A 89 5.75 6.67 -5.49
C ALA A 89 4.57 5.72 -5.74
N ASP A 90 4.85 4.60 -6.39
CA ASP A 90 3.85 3.59 -6.69
C ASP A 90 3.46 2.83 -5.42
N VAL A 91 2.17 2.75 -5.12
CA VAL A 91 1.63 2.03 -3.97
C VAL A 91 0.74 0.89 -4.46
N LEU A 92 0.93 -0.27 -3.88
CA LEU A 92 0.10 -1.44 -4.13
C LEU A 92 -0.76 -1.69 -2.89
N VAL A 93 -2.06 -1.82 -3.11
CA VAL A 93 -3.08 -1.99 -2.09
C VAL A 93 -3.76 -3.34 -2.29
N ALA A 94 -3.72 -4.20 -1.28
CA ALA A 94 -4.30 -5.53 -1.31
C ALA A 94 -5.66 -5.53 -0.60
N ILE A 95 -6.72 -5.85 -1.33
CA ILE A 95 -8.08 -5.95 -0.80
C ILE A 95 -8.46 -7.42 -0.71
N GLY A 96 -8.83 -7.87 0.49
CA GLY A 96 -9.28 -9.23 0.75
C GLY A 96 -10.72 -9.46 0.29
N MET A 97 -10.96 -10.62 -0.31
CA MET A 97 -12.27 -11.03 -0.78
C MET A 97 -12.75 -12.29 -0.06
N MET A 98 -13.98 -12.24 0.42
CA MET A 98 -14.59 -13.29 1.24
C MET A 98 -15.10 -14.46 0.41
N ASP A 99 -15.46 -14.22 -0.85
CA ASP A 99 -16.08 -15.22 -1.73
C ASP A 99 -15.27 -15.42 -3.00
N SER A 100 -15.37 -16.62 -3.56
CA SER A 100 -14.68 -17.05 -4.77
C SER A 100 -15.41 -16.70 -6.06
N ALA A 101 -16.64 -16.16 -5.97
CA ALA A 101 -17.49 -15.97 -7.15
C ALA A 101 -17.23 -14.66 -7.88
N GLY A 102 -16.83 -14.75 -9.14
CA GLY A 102 -17.10 -13.71 -10.14
C GLY A 102 -16.18 -12.49 -10.18
N TYR A 103 -15.03 -12.49 -9.50
CA TYR A 103 -14.09 -11.37 -9.61
C TYR A 103 -13.04 -11.66 -10.69
N GLU A 104 -13.00 -10.79 -11.68
CA GLU A 104 -12.04 -10.85 -12.77
C GLU A 104 -10.85 -9.91 -12.50
N SER A 105 -9.84 -10.02 -13.33
CA SER A 105 -8.59 -9.24 -13.20
C SER A 105 -8.76 -7.71 -13.35
N ASP A 106 -9.95 -7.23 -13.69
CA ASP A 106 -10.29 -5.82 -13.83
C ASP A 106 -11.19 -5.29 -12.70
N THR A 107 -11.40 -6.07 -11.63
CA THR A 107 -12.26 -5.69 -10.51
C THR A 107 -11.81 -4.36 -9.90
N ALA A 108 -12.67 -3.36 -9.93
CA ALA A 108 -12.40 -2.04 -9.37
C ALA A 108 -12.28 -2.07 -7.83
N VAL A 109 -11.55 -1.12 -7.25
CA VAL A 109 -11.31 -0.99 -5.80
C VAL A 109 -12.60 -1.06 -4.99
N GLU A 110 -13.63 -0.29 -5.38
CA GLU A 110 -14.91 -0.25 -4.66
C GLU A 110 -15.70 -1.56 -4.79
N ALA A 111 -15.60 -2.22 -5.93
CA ALA A 111 -16.22 -3.54 -6.12
C ALA A 111 -15.51 -4.59 -5.23
N ALA A 112 -14.19 -4.59 -5.19
CA ALA A 112 -13.42 -5.48 -4.31
C ALA A 112 -13.71 -5.20 -2.83
N ARG A 113 -13.83 -3.93 -2.44
CA ARG A 113 -14.17 -3.52 -1.08
C ARG A 113 -15.59 -3.94 -0.69
N ALA A 114 -16.53 -3.94 -1.62
CA ALA A 114 -17.93 -4.35 -1.42
C ALA A 114 -18.62 -3.63 -0.25
N GLY A 115 -18.41 -2.32 -0.10
CA GLY A 115 -19.01 -1.50 0.94
C GLY A 115 -18.46 -1.73 2.36
N ARG A 116 -17.47 -2.60 2.54
CA ARG A 116 -16.81 -2.83 3.85
C ARG A 116 -15.98 -1.63 4.28
N SER A 117 -15.69 -1.54 5.58
CA SER A 117 -14.70 -0.59 6.09
C SER A 117 -13.30 -0.94 5.57
N TRP A 118 -12.37 0.01 5.61
CA TRP A 118 -10.97 -0.28 5.25
C TRP A 118 -10.31 -1.26 6.24
N ASP A 119 -10.71 -1.23 7.52
CA ASP A 119 -10.26 -2.19 8.53
C ASP A 119 -10.64 -3.63 8.16
N ASP A 120 -11.79 -3.82 7.51
CA ASP A 120 -12.33 -5.15 7.17
C ASP A 120 -11.93 -5.61 5.78
N ALA A 121 -11.55 -4.70 4.90
CA ALA A 121 -11.30 -5.00 3.50
C ALA A 121 -9.83 -5.00 3.14
N LEU A 122 -9.03 -4.08 3.70
CA LEU A 122 -7.64 -3.90 3.34
C LEU A 122 -6.74 -4.86 4.13
N VAL A 123 -6.13 -5.80 3.42
CA VAL A 123 -5.27 -6.83 4.00
C VAL A 123 -3.85 -6.32 4.19
N GLY A 124 -3.37 -5.52 3.25
CA GLY A 124 -2.05 -4.94 3.33
C GLY A 124 -1.81 -3.91 2.22
N PHE A 125 -0.75 -3.17 2.36
CA PHE A 125 -0.30 -2.22 1.36
C PHE A 125 1.21 -2.06 1.42
N TYR A 126 1.82 -1.79 0.28
CA TYR A 126 3.25 -1.51 0.23
C TYR A 126 3.57 -0.50 -0.88
N TYR A 127 4.69 0.19 -0.72
CA TYR A 127 5.18 1.12 -1.72
C TYR A 127 6.46 0.63 -2.38
N VAL A 128 6.64 1.04 -3.63
CA VAL A 128 7.86 0.81 -4.39
C VAL A 128 8.41 2.17 -4.80
N LYS A 129 9.57 2.52 -4.31
CA LYS A 129 10.26 3.76 -4.68
C LYS A 129 11.73 3.50 -4.97
N PRO A 130 12.40 4.37 -5.76
CA PRO A 130 13.84 4.33 -5.88
C PRO A 130 14.49 4.36 -4.50
N ASN A 131 15.49 3.52 -4.29
CA ASN A 131 16.21 3.50 -3.04
C ASN A 131 17.02 4.81 -2.90
N TYR A 132 18.23 4.82 -2.58
CA TYR A 132 19.03 6.03 -2.37
C TYR A 132 19.34 6.76 -3.68
N PRO A 133 19.52 8.09 -3.65
CA PRO A 133 20.02 8.83 -4.80
C PRO A 133 21.45 8.38 -5.17
N GLY A 134 21.81 8.55 -6.43
CA GLY A 134 23.15 8.22 -6.92
C GLY A 134 23.26 6.82 -7.56
N ARG A 135 24.41 6.17 -7.40
CA ARG A 135 24.72 4.91 -8.08
C ARG A 135 23.80 3.74 -7.68
N SER A 136 23.17 3.80 -6.53
CA SER A 136 22.21 2.79 -6.03
C SER A 136 20.75 3.10 -6.36
N SER A 137 20.46 4.12 -7.15
CA SER A 137 19.10 4.55 -7.46
C SER A 137 18.28 3.51 -8.27
N HIS A 138 18.94 2.55 -8.90
CA HIS A 138 18.31 1.44 -9.62
C HIS A 138 17.72 0.38 -8.69
N VAL A 139 18.12 0.35 -7.42
CA VAL A 139 17.56 -0.56 -6.42
C VAL A 139 16.29 0.07 -5.85
N ARG A 140 15.20 -0.67 -5.88
CA ARG A 140 13.91 -0.21 -5.32
C ARG A 140 13.75 -0.74 -3.91
N ALA A 141 13.35 0.14 -3.02
CA ALA A 141 12.93 -0.24 -1.67
C ALA A 141 11.42 -0.49 -1.65
N SER A 142 11.01 -1.54 -0.97
CA SER A 142 9.60 -1.85 -0.72
C SER A 142 9.41 -2.17 0.75
N HIS A 143 8.32 -1.67 1.33
CA HIS A 143 7.92 -2.01 2.68
C HIS A 143 6.45 -2.41 2.67
N VAL A 144 6.13 -3.44 3.43
CA VAL A 144 4.77 -3.97 3.56
C VAL A 144 4.22 -3.55 4.92
N CYS A 145 3.08 -2.90 4.91
CA CYS A 145 2.27 -2.73 6.12
C CYS A 145 1.11 -3.71 6.03
N VAL A 146 0.93 -4.52 7.05
CA VAL A 146 -0.13 -5.54 7.11
C VAL A 146 -1.28 -4.99 7.93
N GLY A 147 -2.49 -4.96 7.36
CA GLY A 147 -3.72 -4.62 8.08
C GLY A 147 -4.09 -5.71 9.10
N ARG A 148 -5.01 -5.42 10.01
CA ARG A 148 -5.51 -6.39 10.98
C ARG A 148 -6.14 -7.59 10.26
N GLY A 149 -5.50 -8.75 10.31
CA GLY A 149 -6.06 -10.00 9.81
C GLY A 149 -5.11 -10.93 9.07
N LEU A 150 -3.88 -10.51 8.80
CA LEU A 150 -2.86 -11.43 8.30
C LEU A 150 -1.69 -11.44 9.29
N VAL A 151 -1.56 -12.52 10.02
CA VAL A 151 -0.31 -12.87 10.72
C VAL A 151 0.54 -13.60 9.67
N ILE A 152 1.61 -12.94 9.22
CA ILE A 152 2.65 -13.56 8.39
C ILE A 152 3.64 -14.27 9.30
#